data_c80581ef7261223662f45c6812984976
#
_entry.id   c80581ef7261223662f45c6812984976
#
_cell.length_a   1.000
_cell.length_b   1.000
_cell.length_c   1.000
_cell.angle_alpha   90.00
_cell.angle_beta   90.00
_cell.angle_gamma   90.00
#
_symmetry.space_group_name_H-M   'P 1'
#
loop_
_entity.id
_entity.type
_entity.pdbx_description
1 polymer ?
#
loop_
_entity_poly.entity_id
_entity_poly.type
_entity_poly.pdbx_seq_one_letter_code
_entity_poly.pdbx_strand_id
1 'polypeptide(L)'
;MHLTRRACLAGLGALPIATPVAATAVPAQPLALPDRSSFRIGSQAYLDSGSIHPVSQSAKAAVEAYVAARATPGSGSSSVDQERILSRFARLINADPADVAFVKSTTTAEHMIVDGLGLFDSNAHIVTDTLHFFGSFPLYEGLARRGAQVTWVRPRDGRILIEDMERAITAQTKLVALSLVSTYNGFQHDLARICEIAHAKGALVYADVVHAAGCVPFDARASGVDSAACASYKWLMGDFGLGFVYARREACERLRRERYGYYGVASFQTHVYPFDPPGETVADFEMQDNASGWFATGTYPHATAVHLDHSLQYILDLGVDRINAHARTLTDRLKRELPALGYDVVTPLESPAPIVTCVFENARELAPRLEAAGVRITVSRHRFRVTPSVFNGMEDVDRLLAALGPRRT
;
A
#
# COMPACT_ATOMS: atom_id res chain seq x y z
N MET A 1 -18.44 47.28 -0.72
CA MET A 1 -17.80 48.16 0.29
C MET A 1 -16.51 47.45 0.71
N HIS A 2 -15.39 47.83 0.08
CA HIS A 2 -14.08 47.22 0.32
C HIS A 2 -13.48 47.78 1.60
N LEU A 3 -13.23 46.95 2.61
CA LEU A 3 -12.42 47.33 3.76
C LEU A 3 -11.00 46.73 3.61
N THR A 4 -10.10 47.59 3.20
CA THR A 4 -8.68 47.31 3.16
C THR A 4 -8.09 47.33 4.57
N ARG A 5 -7.37 46.26 4.91
CA ARG A 5 -6.53 46.16 6.13
C ARG A 5 -5.27 47.06 5.98
N ARG A 6 -5.38 48.31 6.38
CA ARG A 6 -4.21 49.20 6.68
C ARG A 6 -4.69 50.31 7.60
N ALA A 7 -4.40 50.17 8.87
CA ALA A 7 -4.11 51.27 9.82
C ALA A 7 -4.26 50.76 11.26
N CYS A 8 -3.19 50.31 11.87
CA CYS A 8 -2.93 50.33 13.32
C CYS A 8 -1.46 49.91 13.56
N LEU A 9 -0.53 50.79 13.28
CA LEU A 9 0.85 50.67 13.75
C LEU A 9 1.33 52.08 14.14
N ALA A 10 1.13 52.42 15.40
CA ALA A 10 1.89 53.48 16.05
C ALA A 10 2.03 53.13 17.54
N GLY A 11 3.27 52.88 17.96
CA GLY A 11 3.72 53.01 19.33
C GLY A 11 3.79 51.76 20.16
N LEU A 12 4.89 51.02 20.09
CA LEU A 12 5.43 50.27 21.22
C LEU A 12 6.95 50.13 21.06
N GLY A 13 7.66 50.49 22.13
CA GLY A 13 9.09 50.59 22.19
C GLY A 13 9.87 49.32 21.89
N ALA A 14 11.08 49.47 21.38
CA ALA A 14 12.00 48.41 21.06
C ALA A 14 12.46 47.66 22.32
N LEU A 15 11.98 46.40 22.47
CA LEU A 15 12.62 45.43 23.34
C LEU A 15 13.71 44.71 22.53
N PRO A 16 14.87 44.37 23.14
CA PRO A 16 15.94 43.68 22.43
C PRO A 16 15.47 42.29 21.95
N ILE A 17 15.53 42.08 20.65
CA ILE A 17 15.27 40.79 20.03
C ILE A 17 16.42 39.84 20.43
N ALA A 18 16.15 38.91 21.33
CA ALA A 18 17.05 37.79 21.57
C ALA A 18 17.10 36.96 20.29
N THR A 19 18.26 36.90 19.65
CA THR A 19 18.51 35.99 18.54
C THR A 19 18.28 34.55 19.00
N PRO A 20 17.42 33.77 18.33
CA PRO A 20 17.30 32.36 18.66
C PRO A 20 18.63 31.67 18.36
N VAL A 21 19.27 31.11 19.40
CA VAL A 21 20.38 30.19 19.23
C VAL A 21 19.80 28.99 18.43
N ALA A 22 20.25 28.86 17.20
CA ALA A 22 19.94 27.69 16.40
C ALA A 22 20.46 26.46 17.15
N ALA A 23 19.56 25.69 17.74
CA ALA A 23 19.88 24.39 18.26
C ALA A 23 20.37 23.57 17.06
N THR A 24 21.65 23.28 17.00
CA THR A 24 22.21 22.31 16.05
C THR A 24 21.53 20.99 16.34
N ALA A 25 20.60 20.60 15.45
CA ALA A 25 19.99 19.27 15.51
C ALA A 25 21.13 18.24 15.39
N VAL A 26 21.42 17.54 16.49
CA VAL A 26 22.28 16.36 16.46
C VAL A 26 21.65 15.42 15.44
N PRO A 27 22.38 14.98 14.41
CA PRO A 27 21.81 14.04 13.44
C PRO A 27 21.34 12.81 14.22
N ALA A 28 20.03 12.52 14.12
CA ALA A 28 19.45 11.36 14.77
C ALA A 28 20.22 10.13 14.29
N GLN A 29 20.72 9.31 15.22
CA GLN A 29 21.38 8.06 14.85
C GLN A 29 20.38 7.21 14.04
N PRO A 30 20.83 6.59 12.93
CA PRO A 30 19.94 5.74 12.13
C PRO A 30 19.33 4.65 13.02
N LEU A 31 18.01 4.50 12.96
CA LEU A 31 17.27 3.45 13.69
C LEU A 31 17.94 2.09 13.42
N ALA A 32 18.26 1.35 14.47
CA ALA A 32 18.88 0.03 14.33
C ALA A 32 17.84 -1.03 13.94
N LEU A 33 18.24 -2.04 13.17
CA LEU A 33 17.42 -3.20 12.87
C LEU A 33 18.09 -4.48 13.44
N PRO A 34 17.33 -5.40 14.04
CA PRO A 34 15.86 -5.35 14.25
C PRO A 34 15.45 -4.32 15.31
N ASP A 35 14.35 -3.61 15.08
CA ASP A 35 13.76 -2.66 16.01
C ASP A 35 12.57 -3.27 16.76
N ARG A 36 12.84 -4.15 17.70
CA ARG A 36 11.83 -4.79 18.54
C ARG A 36 11.21 -3.84 19.57
N SER A 37 11.95 -2.79 19.95
CA SER A 37 11.54 -1.84 20.98
C SER A 37 10.37 -0.97 20.57
N SER A 38 10.23 -0.69 19.28
CA SER A 38 9.11 0.10 18.74
C SER A 38 7.78 -0.66 18.69
N PHE A 39 7.76 -1.97 18.98
CA PHE A 39 6.57 -2.81 18.90
C PHE A 39 6.34 -3.62 20.18
N ARG A 40 5.09 -3.86 20.57
CA ARG A 40 4.74 -4.68 21.74
C ARG A 40 4.35 -6.11 21.34
N ILE A 41 5.27 -6.84 20.74
CA ILE A 41 5.05 -8.24 20.32
C ILE A 41 5.40 -9.27 21.42
N GLY A 42 5.82 -8.81 22.60
CA GLY A 42 6.17 -9.67 23.73
C GLY A 42 7.30 -10.64 23.40
N SER A 43 7.19 -11.87 23.91
CA SER A 43 8.13 -12.96 23.62
C SER A 43 7.78 -13.74 22.35
N GLN A 44 6.72 -13.38 21.61
CA GLN A 44 6.29 -14.10 20.43
C GLN A 44 7.25 -13.87 19.25
N ALA A 45 7.55 -14.92 18.49
CA ALA A 45 8.12 -14.83 17.16
C ALA A 45 7.00 -14.54 16.16
N TYR A 46 6.64 -13.25 16.00
CA TYR A 46 5.59 -12.81 15.09
C TYR A 46 6.16 -12.66 13.67
N LEU A 47 5.92 -13.65 12.84
CA LEU A 47 6.43 -13.75 11.46
C LEU A 47 5.27 -13.72 10.44
N ASP A 48 4.22 -12.90 10.70
CA ASP A 48 2.99 -12.83 9.90
C ASP A 48 2.64 -11.39 9.47
N SER A 49 3.64 -10.52 9.33
CA SER A 49 3.45 -9.10 8.95
C SER A 49 2.83 -8.92 7.56
N GLY A 50 2.97 -9.91 6.67
CA GLY A 50 2.31 -9.93 5.38
C GLY A 50 0.79 -10.16 5.44
N SER A 51 0.24 -10.58 6.58
CA SER A 51 -1.20 -10.63 6.82
C SER A 51 -1.67 -9.35 7.50
N ILE A 52 -1.12 -9.01 8.66
CA ILE A 52 -1.38 -7.78 9.41
C ILE A 52 -0.08 -7.39 10.09
N HIS A 53 0.34 -6.14 9.95
CA HIS A 53 1.51 -5.64 10.68
C HIS A 53 1.11 -5.18 12.08
N PRO A 54 1.88 -5.48 13.13
CA PRO A 54 1.67 -4.94 14.47
C PRO A 54 1.75 -3.41 14.48
N VAL A 55 0.92 -2.77 15.31
CA VAL A 55 0.92 -1.32 15.51
C VAL A 55 2.17 -0.91 16.31
N SER A 56 2.90 0.11 15.84
CA SER A 56 4.03 0.66 16.59
C SER A 56 3.56 1.44 17.82
N GLN A 57 4.40 1.55 18.84
CA GLN A 57 4.08 2.28 20.08
C GLN A 57 3.88 3.78 19.79
N SER A 58 4.65 4.37 18.88
CA SER A 58 4.50 5.78 18.50
C SER A 58 3.18 6.05 17.78
N ALA A 59 2.80 5.20 16.83
CA ALA A 59 1.51 5.30 16.13
C ALA A 59 0.32 5.12 17.10
N LYS A 60 0.42 4.14 18.02
CA LYS A 60 -0.57 3.95 19.08
C LYS A 60 -0.75 5.21 19.93
N ALA A 61 0.36 5.80 20.42
CA ALA A 61 0.32 7.02 21.23
C ALA A 61 -0.31 8.20 20.46
N ALA A 62 -0.03 8.34 19.16
CA ALA A 62 -0.62 9.37 18.33
C ALA A 62 -2.15 9.20 18.18
N VAL A 63 -2.62 7.98 17.97
CA VAL A 63 -4.06 7.68 17.89
C VAL A 63 -4.74 7.96 19.23
N GLU A 64 -4.13 7.57 20.35
CA GLU A 64 -4.65 7.86 21.69
C GLU A 64 -4.76 9.38 21.95
N ALA A 65 -3.76 10.16 21.57
CA ALA A 65 -3.78 11.62 21.66
C ALA A 65 -4.89 12.23 20.77
N TYR A 66 -5.04 11.74 19.53
CA TYR A 66 -6.12 12.16 18.64
C TYR A 66 -7.51 11.89 19.22
N VAL A 67 -7.73 10.70 19.78
CA VAL A 67 -9.01 10.32 20.39
C VAL A 67 -9.28 11.17 21.64
N ALA A 68 -8.26 11.40 22.48
CA ALA A 68 -8.38 12.26 23.66
C ALA A 68 -8.73 13.71 23.28
N ALA A 69 -8.10 14.26 22.25
CA ALA A 69 -8.44 15.59 21.76
C ALA A 69 -9.88 15.68 21.24
N ARG A 70 -10.37 14.66 20.56
CA ARG A 70 -11.77 14.61 20.12
C ARG A 70 -12.79 14.42 21.23
N ALA A 71 -12.41 13.78 22.32
CA ALA A 71 -13.27 13.56 23.48
C ALA A 71 -13.49 14.83 24.30
N THR A 72 -12.67 15.87 24.12
CA THR A 72 -12.76 17.13 24.87
C THR A 72 -13.24 18.26 23.95
N PRO A 73 -14.52 18.71 24.05
CA PRO A 73 -15.03 19.81 23.23
C PRO A 73 -14.17 21.07 23.32
N GLY A 74 -13.80 21.65 22.18
CA GLY A 74 -12.99 22.88 22.13
C GLY A 74 -11.49 22.69 22.37
N SER A 75 -11.00 21.48 22.59
CA SER A 75 -9.58 21.18 22.85
C SER A 75 -8.70 21.20 21.60
N GLY A 76 -8.91 22.09 20.66
CA GLY A 76 -8.01 22.25 19.53
C GLY A 76 -8.18 21.18 18.43
N SER A 77 -7.23 21.20 17.52
CA SER A 77 -7.31 20.52 16.24
C SER A 77 -7.29 19.00 16.35
N SER A 78 -8.41 18.37 16.04
CA SER A 78 -8.47 16.97 15.61
C SER A 78 -8.29 16.88 14.08
N SER A 79 -7.62 17.85 13.45
CA SER A 79 -7.37 17.87 12.02
C SER A 79 -6.29 16.86 11.65
N VAL A 80 -6.51 16.20 10.52
CA VAL A 80 -5.54 15.32 9.89
C VAL A 80 -4.93 16.10 8.71
N ASP A 81 -3.61 16.12 8.64
CA ASP A 81 -2.89 16.71 7.51
C ASP A 81 -2.82 15.69 6.37
N GLN A 82 -3.86 15.73 5.54
CA GLN A 82 -3.99 14.83 4.38
C GLN A 82 -2.83 15.00 3.39
N GLU A 83 -2.45 16.23 3.10
CA GLU A 83 -1.39 16.53 2.11
C GLU A 83 -0.05 15.93 2.54
N ARG A 84 0.29 16.04 3.82
CA ARG A 84 1.50 15.45 4.38
C ARG A 84 1.49 13.92 4.24
N ILE A 85 0.37 13.26 4.49
CA ILE A 85 0.27 11.80 4.40
C ILE A 85 0.41 11.35 2.93
N LEU A 86 -0.29 12.03 2.00
CA LEU A 86 -0.18 11.75 0.56
C LEU A 86 1.27 11.98 0.07
N SER A 87 1.89 13.07 0.50
CA SER A 87 3.29 13.39 0.15
C SER A 87 4.29 12.36 0.68
N ARG A 88 4.07 11.82 1.89
CA ARG A 88 4.91 10.76 2.45
C ARG A 88 4.80 9.46 1.65
N PHE A 89 3.58 9.07 1.28
CA PHE A 89 3.41 7.89 0.44
C PHE A 89 3.97 8.10 -0.97
N ALA A 90 3.73 9.25 -1.59
CA ALA A 90 4.28 9.59 -2.89
C ALA A 90 5.82 9.53 -2.88
N ARG A 91 6.46 10.10 -1.83
CA ARG A 91 7.92 10.00 -1.65
C ARG A 91 8.38 8.54 -1.50
N LEU A 92 7.61 7.70 -0.79
CA LEU A 92 7.95 6.28 -0.59
C LEU A 92 8.03 5.50 -1.89
N ILE A 93 7.20 5.86 -2.88
CA ILE A 93 7.11 5.16 -4.19
C ILE A 93 7.69 5.98 -5.35
N ASN A 94 8.42 7.08 -5.08
CA ASN A 94 8.94 8.01 -6.07
C ASN A 94 7.87 8.53 -7.06
N ALA A 95 6.73 9.00 -6.53
CA ALA A 95 5.63 9.58 -7.29
C ALA A 95 5.47 11.08 -7.01
N ASP A 96 4.62 11.75 -7.80
CA ASP A 96 4.12 13.09 -7.47
C ASP A 96 2.96 12.96 -6.45
N PRO A 97 2.89 13.79 -5.40
CA PRO A 97 1.74 13.79 -4.50
C PRO A 97 0.39 14.02 -5.20
N ALA A 98 0.37 14.74 -6.33
CA ALA A 98 -0.82 14.96 -7.13
C ALA A 98 -1.34 13.67 -7.80
N ASP A 99 -0.46 12.68 -8.01
CA ASP A 99 -0.83 11.38 -8.57
C ASP A 99 -1.32 10.38 -7.51
N VAL A 100 -1.46 10.81 -6.25
CA VAL A 100 -1.85 9.93 -5.14
C VAL A 100 -3.16 10.39 -4.51
N ALA A 101 -4.05 9.45 -4.22
CA ALA A 101 -5.28 9.71 -3.48
C ALA A 101 -5.55 8.62 -2.42
N PHE A 102 -6.37 8.97 -1.42
CA PHE A 102 -6.88 7.99 -0.48
C PHE A 102 -7.97 7.11 -1.10
N VAL A 103 -7.91 5.83 -0.78
CA VAL A 103 -8.95 4.83 -1.08
C VAL A 103 -9.20 3.96 0.14
N LYS A 104 -10.33 3.28 0.16
CA LYS A 104 -10.69 2.37 1.27
C LYS A 104 -9.79 1.12 1.30
N SER A 105 -9.42 0.59 0.15
CA SER A 105 -8.65 -0.65 0.00
C SER A 105 -8.09 -0.78 -1.41
N THR A 106 -7.12 -1.68 -1.61
CA THR A 106 -6.64 -2.11 -2.94
C THR A 106 -7.79 -2.56 -3.83
N THR A 107 -8.69 -3.40 -3.32
CA THR A 107 -9.85 -3.88 -4.06
C THR A 107 -10.74 -2.73 -4.55
N THR A 108 -10.98 -1.72 -3.70
CA THR A 108 -11.77 -0.54 -4.10
C THR A 108 -11.08 0.21 -5.23
N ALA A 109 -9.77 0.45 -5.13
CA ALA A 109 -9.00 1.13 -6.18
C ALA A 109 -9.06 0.37 -7.51
N GLU A 110 -8.85 -0.93 -7.48
CA GLU A 110 -8.89 -1.79 -8.65
C GLU A 110 -10.26 -1.75 -9.36
N HIS A 111 -11.35 -1.83 -8.59
CA HIS A 111 -12.70 -1.67 -9.13
C HIS A 111 -12.91 -0.27 -9.74
N MET A 112 -12.40 0.79 -9.10
CA MET A 112 -12.53 2.15 -9.62
C MET A 112 -11.80 2.34 -10.95
N ILE A 113 -10.64 1.69 -11.13
CA ILE A 113 -9.87 1.71 -12.37
C ILE A 113 -10.61 0.92 -13.47
N VAL A 114 -11.07 -0.29 -13.15
CA VAL A 114 -11.85 -1.14 -14.08
C VAL A 114 -13.12 -0.42 -14.54
N ASP A 115 -13.81 0.24 -13.63
CA ASP A 115 -15.03 1.02 -13.90
C ASP A 115 -14.72 2.27 -14.76
N GLY A 116 -13.71 3.03 -14.37
CA GLY A 116 -13.26 4.19 -15.12
C GLY A 116 -12.82 3.87 -16.56
N LEU A 117 -12.26 2.68 -16.79
CA LEU A 117 -11.95 2.19 -18.13
C LEU A 117 -13.19 1.68 -18.89
N GLY A 118 -14.38 1.62 -18.26
CA GLY A 118 -15.60 1.12 -18.86
C GLY A 118 -15.55 -0.37 -19.19
N LEU A 119 -14.83 -1.16 -18.37
CA LEU A 119 -14.63 -2.59 -18.65
C LEU A 119 -15.81 -3.46 -18.21
N PHE A 120 -16.71 -2.95 -17.35
CA PHE A 120 -17.99 -3.58 -17.10
C PHE A 120 -18.86 -3.48 -18.36
N ASP A 121 -19.53 -4.56 -18.74
CA ASP A 121 -20.40 -4.63 -19.93
C ASP A 121 -19.68 -4.31 -21.25
N SER A 122 -18.44 -4.73 -21.38
CA SER A 122 -17.62 -4.58 -22.58
C SER A 122 -17.06 -5.93 -23.04
N ASN A 123 -16.65 -6.00 -24.31
CA ASN A 123 -15.90 -7.12 -24.86
C ASN A 123 -14.36 -6.89 -24.78
N ALA A 124 -13.94 -6.00 -23.89
CA ALA A 124 -12.53 -5.63 -23.76
C ALA A 124 -11.67 -6.83 -23.36
N HIS A 125 -10.46 -6.87 -23.91
CA HIS A 125 -9.48 -7.85 -23.50
C HIS A 125 -8.68 -7.35 -22.29
N ILE A 126 -8.59 -8.21 -21.28
CA ILE A 126 -7.87 -7.99 -20.03
C ILE A 126 -6.86 -9.13 -19.85
N VAL A 127 -5.63 -8.80 -19.49
CA VAL A 127 -4.62 -9.80 -19.12
C VAL A 127 -4.35 -9.70 -17.64
N THR A 128 -4.41 -10.83 -16.96
CA THR A 128 -4.01 -10.99 -15.55
C THR A 128 -3.31 -12.33 -15.37
N ASP A 129 -2.87 -12.65 -14.15
CA ASP A 129 -2.22 -13.91 -13.87
C ASP A 129 -2.72 -14.56 -12.57
N THR A 130 -2.40 -15.84 -12.39
CA THR A 130 -2.88 -16.59 -11.24
C THR A 130 -2.01 -16.43 -9.98
N LEU A 131 -0.94 -15.63 -10.02
CA LEU A 131 -0.19 -15.15 -8.86
C LEU A 131 -0.68 -13.78 -8.37
N HIS A 132 -1.60 -13.15 -9.11
CA HIS A 132 -2.32 -11.97 -8.63
C HIS A 132 -3.11 -12.29 -7.36
N PHE A 133 -3.50 -11.26 -6.61
CA PHE A 133 -4.26 -11.44 -5.37
C PHE A 133 -5.56 -12.22 -5.64
N PHE A 134 -5.73 -13.35 -4.97
CA PHE A 134 -6.91 -14.21 -5.17
C PHE A 134 -8.24 -13.50 -4.88
N GLY A 135 -8.25 -12.43 -4.06
CA GLY A 135 -9.42 -11.60 -3.81
C GLY A 135 -9.87 -10.78 -5.02
N SER A 136 -9.02 -10.61 -6.05
CA SER A 136 -9.36 -9.97 -7.32
C SER A 136 -9.94 -10.96 -8.35
N PHE A 137 -9.82 -12.29 -8.13
CA PHE A 137 -10.35 -13.27 -9.06
C PHE A 137 -11.86 -13.13 -9.33
N PRO A 138 -12.72 -12.90 -8.31
CA PRO A 138 -14.14 -12.66 -8.54
C PRO A 138 -14.44 -11.46 -9.44
N LEU A 139 -13.61 -10.40 -9.41
CA LEU A 139 -13.76 -9.25 -10.31
C LEU A 139 -13.56 -9.68 -11.75
N TYR A 140 -12.44 -10.30 -12.09
CA TYR A 140 -12.11 -10.67 -13.47
C TYR A 140 -13.00 -11.81 -13.98
N GLU A 141 -13.34 -12.79 -13.15
CA GLU A 141 -14.34 -13.81 -13.50
C GLU A 141 -15.74 -13.21 -13.71
N GLY A 142 -16.09 -12.19 -12.90
CA GLY A 142 -17.34 -11.44 -13.06
C GLY A 142 -17.38 -10.65 -14.36
N LEU A 143 -16.28 -10.01 -14.75
CA LEU A 143 -16.14 -9.32 -16.03
C LEU A 143 -16.25 -10.31 -17.20
N ALA A 144 -15.61 -11.47 -17.11
CA ALA A 144 -15.69 -12.50 -18.14
C ALA A 144 -17.14 -13.00 -18.36
N ARG A 145 -17.91 -13.17 -17.28
CA ARG A 145 -19.35 -13.52 -17.37
C ARG A 145 -20.20 -12.44 -18.02
N ARG A 146 -19.72 -11.18 -18.05
CA ARG A 146 -20.39 -10.03 -18.67
C ARG A 146 -19.87 -9.72 -20.07
N GLY A 147 -18.99 -10.57 -20.62
CA GLY A 147 -18.54 -10.48 -22.01
C GLY A 147 -17.10 -10.03 -22.21
N ALA A 148 -16.37 -9.62 -21.16
CA ALA A 148 -14.96 -9.31 -21.29
C ALA A 148 -14.15 -10.57 -21.61
N GLN A 149 -13.07 -10.40 -22.37
CA GLN A 149 -12.11 -11.45 -22.65
C GLN A 149 -10.97 -11.39 -21.63
N VAL A 150 -10.96 -12.33 -20.68
CA VAL A 150 -9.92 -12.36 -19.64
C VAL A 150 -8.93 -13.49 -19.90
N THR A 151 -7.67 -13.11 -20.13
CA THR A 151 -6.56 -14.07 -20.26
C THR A 151 -5.83 -14.21 -18.93
N TRP A 152 -5.85 -15.44 -18.38
CA TRP A 152 -5.13 -15.81 -17.17
C TRP A 152 -3.78 -16.42 -17.50
N VAL A 153 -2.69 -15.69 -17.27
CA VAL A 153 -1.34 -16.25 -17.40
C VAL A 153 -1.04 -17.12 -16.18
N ARG A 154 -0.50 -18.32 -16.42
CA ARG A 154 -0.20 -19.29 -15.37
C ARG A 154 1.29 -19.35 -15.08
N PRO A 155 1.69 -19.54 -13.82
CA PRO A 155 3.09 -19.63 -13.47
C PRO A 155 3.73 -20.94 -13.98
N ARG A 156 5.00 -20.86 -14.32
CA ARG A 156 5.90 -21.99 -14.52
C ARG A 156 6.98 -21.94 -13.44
N ASP A 157 7.15 -23.01 -12.70
CA ASP A 157 8.09 -23.09 -11.58
C ASP A 157 7.97 -21.92 -10.58
N GLY A 158 6.72 -21.56 -10.25
CA GLY A 158 6.41 -20.47 -9.32
C GLY A 158 6.59 -19.05 -9.87
N ARG A 159 6.83 -18.87 -11.17
CA ARG A 159 7.10 -17.58 -11.84
C ARG A 159 6.15 -17.33 -12.99
N ILE A 160 5.70 -16.10 -13.15
CA ILE A 160 5.09 -15.64 -14.40
C ILE A 160 6.24 -15.20 -15.32
N LEU A 161 6.40 -15.88 -16.43
CA LEU A 161 7.47 -15.57 -17.36
C LEU A 161 7.08 -14.38 -18.25
N ILE A 162 8.07 -13.53 -18.54
CA ILE A 162 7.83 -12.32 -19.34
C ILE A 162 7.34 -12.67 -20.76
N GLU A 163 7.83 -13.76 -21.33
CA GLU A 163 7.44 -14.23 -22.66
C GLU A 163 5.98 -14.71 -22.70
N ASP A 164 5.45 -15.19 -21.56
CA ASP A 164 4.05 -15.59 -21.45
C ASP A 164 3.14 -14.35 -21.36
N MET A 165 3.57 -13.30 -20.64
CA MET A 165 2.92 -12.00 -20.63
C MET A 165 2.93 -11.34 -22.01
N GLU A 166 4.08 -11.35 -22.70
CA GLU A 166 4.23 -10.77 -24.05
C GLU A 166 3.30 -11.45 -25.07
N ARG A 167 3.14 -12.77 -25.00
CA ARG A 167 2.18 -13.50 -25.85
C ARG A 167 0.72 -13.20 -25.50
N ALA A 168 0.42 -12.98 -24.22
CA ALA A 168 -0.92 -12.72 -23.75
C ALA A 168 -1.39 -11.29 -24.11
N ILE A 169 -0.47 -10.31 -24.06
CA ILE A 169 -0.78 -8.90 -24.29
C ILE A 169 -0.83 -8.61 -25.80
N THR A 170 -2.00 -8.23 -26.29
CA THR A 170 -2.28 -7.97 -27.71
C THR A 170 -2.73 -6.53 -27.94
N ALA A 171 -2.90 -6.12 -29.19
CA ALA A 171 -3.44 -4.80 -29.53
C ALA A 171 -4.91 -4.60 -29.06
N GLN A 172 -5.64 -5.67 -28.72
CA GLN A 172 -6.98 -5.59 -28.15
C GLN A 172 -6.95 -5.41 -26.62
N THR A 173 -5.81 -5.66 -25.98
CA THR A 173 -5.69 -5.54 -24.51
C THR A 173 -5.92 -4.09 -24.07
N LYS A 174 -6.82 -3.91 -23.10
CA LYS A 174 -7.13 -2.60 -22.50
C LYS A 174 -6.45 -2.43 -21.14
N LEU A 175 -6.35 -3.52 -20.39
CA LEU A 175 -5.78 -3.54 -19.05
C LEU A 175 -4.91 -4.78 -18.85
N VAL A 176 -3.73 -4.59 -18.27
CA VAL A 176 -2.93 -5.62 -17.63
C VAL A 176 -3.01 -5.39 -16.15
N ALA A 177 -3.49 -6.37 -15.39
CA ALA A 177 -3.65 -6.26 -13.94
C ALA A 177 -2.90 -7.37 -13.22
N LEU A 178 -2.08 -7.00 -12.25
CA LEU A 178 -1.21 -7.95 -11.53
C LEU A 178 -0.92 -7.49 -10.09
N SER A 179 -0.44 -8.39 -9.24
CA SER A 179 0.24 -8.01 -8.00
C SER A 179 1.74 -7.93 -8.25
N LEU A 180 2.37 -6.76 -8.00
CA LEU A 180 3.82 -6.60 -8.17
C LEU A 180 4.59 -7.70 -7.42
N VAL A 181 4.18 -7.97 -6.19
CA VAL A 181 4.68 -9.10 -5.39
C VAL A 181 3.52 -10.01 -5.01
N SER A 182 3.61 -11.28 -5.39
CA SER A 182 2.58 -12.27 -5.11
C SER A 182 2.45 -12.57 -3.63
N THR A 183 1.23 -12.46 -3.10
CA THR A 183 0.91 -12.90 -1.73
C THR A 183 1.01 -14.42 -1.57
N TYR A 184 0.93 -15.17 -2.68
CA TYR A 184 0.96 -16.63 -2.67
C TYR A 184 2.37 -17.16 -2.37
N ASN A 185 3.37 -16.70 -3.14
CA ASN A 185 4.72 -17.26 -3.08
C ASN A 185 5.85 -16.21 -3.06
N GLY A 186 5.52 -14.92 -3.00
CA GLY A 186 6.52 -13.85 -2.98
C GLY A 186 7.21 -13.60 -4.34
N PHE A 187 6.76 -14.21 -5.44
CA PHE A 187 7.27 -13.87 -6.78
C PHE A 187 7.08 -12.38 -7.05
N GLN A 188 8.10 -11.73 -7.60
CA GLN A 188 8.05 -10.34 -8.02
C GLN A 188 8.13 -10.24 -9.53
N HIS A 189 7.18 -9.53 -10.13
CA HIS A 189 7.17 -9.22 -11.55
C HIS A 189 8.27 -8.22 -11.94
N ASP A 190 8.80 -8.35 -13.15
CA ASP A 190 9.50 -7.26 -13.85
C ASP A 190 8.45 -6.27 -14.39
N LEU A 191 8.01 -5.36 -13.49
CA LEU A 191 6.93 -4.43 -13.79
C LEU A 191 7.29 -3.48 -14.92
N ALA A 192 8.54 -3.01 -14.97
CA ALA A 192 8.98 -2.10 -16.01
C ALA A 192 8.88 -2.74 -17.41
N ARG A 193 9.33 -3.99 -17.53
CA ARG A 193 9.23 -4.72 -18.80
C ARG A 193 7.77 -5.00 -19.18
N ILE A 194 6.91 -5.33 -18.23
CA ILE A 194 5.48 -5.52 -18.48
C ILE A 194 4.83 -4.22 -18.96
N CYS A 195 5.14 -3.08 -18.32
CA CYS A 195 4.65 -1.76 -18.75
C CYS A 195 5.10 -1.43 -20.19
N GLU A 196 6.37 -1.66 -20.51
CA GLU A 196 6.89 -1.46 -21.87
C GLU A 196 6.09 -2.26 -22.91
N ILE A 197 5.89 -3.56 -22.65
CA ILE A 197 5.13 -4.46 -23.54
C ILE A 197 3.68 -3.99 -23.69
N ALA A 198 3.03 -3.66 -22.56
CA ALA A 198 1.64 -3.23 -22.52
C ALA A 198 1.43 -1.91 -23.26
N HIS A 199 2.28 -0.92 -23.01
CA HIS A 199 2.22 0.38 -23.67
C HIS A 199 2.46 0.31 -25.17
N ALA A 200 3.37 -0.55 -25.64
CA ALA A 200 3.59 -0.81 -27.05
C ALA A 200 2.34 -1.37 -27.76
N LYS A 201 1.39 -1.92 -27.02
CA LYS A 201 0.09 -2.41 -27.51
C LYS A 201 -1.08 -1.49 -27.15
N GLY A 202 -0.84 -0.34 -26.48
CA GLY A 202 -1.85 0.62 -26.07
C GLY A 202 -2.65 0.24 -24.82
N ALA A 203 -2.24 -0.81 -24.09
CA ALA A 203 -2.84 -1.23 -22.84
C ALA A 203 -2.32 -0.40 -21.66
N LEU A 204 -3.15 -0.22 -20.62
CA LEU A 204 -2.74 0.30 -19.31
C LEU A 204 -2.34 -0.84 -18.38
N VAL A 205 -1.49 -0.51 -17.39
CA VAL A 205 -1.05 -1.46 -16.36
C VAL A 205 -1.51 -0.99 -14.98
N TYR A 206 -2.21 -1.87 -14.27
CA TYR A 206 -2.52 -1.74 -12.86
C TYR A 206 -1.70 -2.73 -12.04
N ALA A 207 -1.08 -2.26 -10.96
CA ALA A 207 -0.33 -3.09 -10.03
C ALA A 207 -0.87 -2.99 -8.60
N ASP A 208 -1.28 -4.11 -8.01
CA ASP A 208 -1.41 -4.23 -6.55
C ASP A 208 -0.01 -4.27 -5.95
N VAL A 209 0.36 -3.22 -5.22
CA VAL A 209 1.69 -3.08 -4.60
C VAL A 209 1.66 -3.28 -3.08
N VAL A 210 0.61 -3.90 -2.56
CA VAL A 210 0.41 -4.11 -1.12
C VAL A 210 1.51 -4.95 -0.47
N HIS A 211 2.18 -5.82 -1.23
CA HIS A 211 3.33 -6.62 -0.77
C HIS A 211 4.69 -6.08 -1.24
N ALA A 212 4.73 -4.87 -1.80
CA ALA A 212 5.95 -4.18 -2.19
C ALA A 212 6.15 -2.88 -1.41
N ALA A 213 5.20 -1.94 -1.47
CA ALA A 213 5.32 -0.63 -0.84
C ALA A 213 5.61 -0.74 0.66
N GLY A 214 6.74 -0.18 1.11
CA GLY A 214 7.20 -0.22 2.49
C GLY A 214 8.15 -1.37 2.85
N CYS A 215 8.33 -2.39 1.98
CA CYS A 215 9.21 -3.53 2.26
C CYS A 215 10.09 -4.00 1.10
N VAL A 216 9.74 -3.63 -0.12
CA VAL A 216 10.54 -3.86 -1.32
C VAL A 216 10.69 -2.53 -2.05
N PRO A 217 11.86 -2.17 -2.55
CA PRO A 217 12.03 -0.98 -3.36
C PRO A 217 11.07 -0.98 -4.55
N PHE A 218 10.26 0.06 -4.65
CA PHE A 218 9.30 0.25 -5.74
C PHE A 218 9.34 1.70 -6.18
N ASP A 219 9.63 1.91 -7.46
CA ASP A 219 9.68 3.21 -8.10
C ASP A 219 8.57 3.29 -9.16
N ALA A 220 7.52 4.04 -8.86
CA ALA A 220 6.35 4.15 -9.73
C ALA A 220 6.69 4.84 -11.06
N ARG A 221 7.57 5.84 -11.04
CA ARG A 221 8.01 6.54 -12.27
C ARG A 221 8.89 5.66 -13.14
N ALA A 222 9.91 5.05 -12.55
CA ALA A 222 10.86 4.22 -13.31
C ALA A 222 10.20 2.96 -13.86
N SER A 223 9.21 2.39 -13.17
CA SER A 223 8.45 1.23 -13.66
C SER A 223 7.52 1.55 -14.82
N GLY A 224 7.14 2.82 -14.98
CA GLY A 224 6.16 3.24 -15.99
C GLY A 224 4.73 2.78 -15.71
N VAL A 225 4.43 2.26 -14.51
CA VAL A 225 3.09 1.79 -14.16
C VAL A 225 2.06 2.91 -14.27
N ASP A 226 0.90 2.61 -14.83
CA ASP A 226 -0.17 3.60 -15.03
C ASP A 226 -0.95 3.87 -13.75
N SER A 227 -1.20 2.83 -12.97
CA SER A 227 -1.86 2.91 -11.68
C SER A 227 -1.41 1.80 -10.74
N ALA A 228 -1.39 2.11 -9.44
CA ALA A 228 -1.07 1.14 -8.41
C ALA A 228 -1.92 1.38 -7.16
N ALA A 229 -2.14 0.35 -6.37
CA ALA A 229 -2.84 0.50 -5.10
C ALA A 229 -2.16 -0.24 -3.95
N CYS A 230 -2.27 0.34 -2.75
CA CYS A 230 -1.70 -0.23 -1.53
C CYS A 230 -2.63 0.00 -0.34
N ALA A 231 -3.11 -1.07 0.28
CA ALA A 231 -3.76 -0.99 1.59
C ALA A 231 -2.71 -0.77 2.70
N SER A 232 -3.09 -0.05 3.76
CA SER A 232 -2.13 0.41 4.77
C SER A 232 -1.74 -0.63 5.82
N TYR A 233 -2.59 -1.60 6.14
CA TYR A 233 -2.48 -2.47 7.32
C TYR A 233 -1.41 -3.57 7.26
N LYS A 234 -0.67 -3.65 6.15
CA LYS A 234 0.44 -4.58 5.98
C LYS A 234 1.77 -3.84 6.12
N TRP A 235 2.55 -3.78 5.06
CA TRP A 235 3.92 -3.24 5.07
C TRP A 235 4.02 -1.72 5.24
N LEU A 236 2.91 -0.99 5.05
CA LEU A 236 2.83 0.42 5.44
C LEU A 236 2.57 0.61 6.95
N MET A 237 2.46 -0.49 7.72
CA MET A 237 2.31 -0.51 9.18
C MET A 237 1.13 0.35 9.68
N GLY A 238 0.10 0.56 8.84
CA GLY A 238 -1.12 1.30 9.16
C GLY A 238 -2.23 0.39 9.70
N ASP A 239 -3.49 0.78 9.50
CA ASP A 239 -4.65 0.03 9.96
C ASP A 239 -5.67 -0.14 8.82
N PHE A 240 -6.74 -0.88 9.07
CA PHE A 240 -7.79 -1.16 8.10
C PHE A 240 -8.59 0.09 7.69
N GLY A 241 -9.20 0.02 6.50
CA GLY A 241 -10.15 1.02 6.02
C GLY A 241 -9.52 2.22 5.31
N LEU A 242 -8.20 2.27 5.20
CA LEU A 242 -7.46 3.29 4.47
C LEU A 242 -6.31 2.67 3.69
N GLY A 243 -6.04 3.24 2.52
CA GLY A 243 -4.94 2.91 1.65
C GLY A 243 -4.76 4.01 0.62
N PHE A 244 -3.92 3.74 -0.36
CA PHE A 244 -3.58 4.67 -1.42
C PHE A 244 -3.88 4.06 -2.78
N VAL A 245 -4.30 4.92 -3.71
CA VAL A 245 -4.18 4.69 -5.15
C VAL A 245 -3.18 5.70 -5.70
N TYR A 246 -2.26 5.22 -6.50
CA TYR A 246 -1.45 6.00 -7.41
C TYR A 246 -2.06 5.87 -8.80
N ALA A 247 -2.21 6.97 -9.50
CA ALA A 247 -2.59 6.97 -10.91
C ALA A 247 -1.92 8.18 -11.57
N ARG A 248 -1.02 7.93 -12.50
CA ARG A 248 -0.37 9.02 -13.23
C ARG A 248 -1.39 9.80 -14.05
N ARG A 249 -1.13 11.08 -14.26
CA ARG A 249 -2.07 12.00 -14.93
C ARG A 249 -2.57 11.47 -16.27
N GLU A 250 -1.67 10.98 -17.11
CA GLU A 250 -1.99 10.46 -18.45
C GLU A 250 -2.91 9.22 -18.38
N ALA A 251 -2.80 8.44 -17.32
CA ALA A 251 -3.72 7.33 -17.07
C ALA A 251 -5.09 7.84 -16.63
N CYS A 252 -5.14 8.84 -15.73
CA CYS A 252 -6.39 9.48 -15.32
C CYS A 252 -7.18 10.07 -16.50
N GLU A 253 -6.52 10.69 -17.46
CA GLU A 253 -7.14 11.24 -18.67
C GLU A 253 -7.82 10.17 -19.55
N ARG A 254 -7.41 8.90 -19.41
CA ARG A 254 -8.02 7.75 -20.10
C ARG A 254 -9.18 7.12 -19.32
N LEU A 255 -9.38 7.52 -18.06
CA LEU A 255 -10.48 7.06 -17.22
C LEU A 255 -11.68 7.99 -17.37
N ARG A 256 -12.87 7.42 -17.48
CA ARG A 256 -14.11 8.16 -17.29
C ARG A 256 -14.26 8.50 -15.82
N ARG A 257 -14.67 9.72 -15.53
CA ARG A 257 -14.99 10.12 -14.16
C ARG A 257 -16.39 9.63 -13.80
N GLU A 258 -16.45 8.50 -13.10
CA GLU A 258 -17.71 7.86 -12.70
C GLU A 258 -18.17 8.28 -11.29
N ARG A 259 -17.34 9.05 -10.56
CA ARG A 259 -17.60 9.42 -9.17
C ARG A 259 -17.34 10.90 -8.94
N TYR A 260 -18.29 11.53 -8.25
CA TYR A 260 -18.26 12.97 -7.94
C TYR A 260 -18.37 13.12 -6.42
N GLY A 261 -17.27 13.09 -5.73
CA GLY A 261 -17.22 13.19 -4.27
C GLY A 261 -16.70 14.53 -3.80
N TYR A 262 -17.16 15.02 -2.67
CA TYR A 262 -16.80 16.32 -2.12
C TYR A 262 -15.28 16.48 -1.92
N TYR A 263 -14.55 15.42 -1.57
CA TYR A 263 -13.11 15.46 -1.38
C TYR A 263 -12.31 15.55 -2.70
N GLY A 264 -12.96 15.31 -3.82
CA GLY A 264 -12.38 15.49 -5.15
C GLY A 264 -12.69 16.85 -5.78
N VAL A 265 -13.48 17.71 -5.11
CA VAL A 265 -13.88 19.03 -5.62
C VAL A 265 -12.79 20.07 -5.41
N ALA A 266 -12.48 20.84 -6.45
CA ALA A 266 -11.55 21.97 -6.41
C ALA A 266 -12.25 23.29 -6.05
N SER A 267 -13.42 23.54 -6.67
CA SER A 267 -14.24 24.73 -6.39
C SER A 267 -15.71 24.33 -6.28
N PHE A 268 -16.45 25.03 -5.42
CA PHE A 268 -17.86 24.75 -5.18
C PHE A 268 -18.61 26.02 -4.78
N GLN A 269 -19.71 26.33 -5.49
CA GLN A 269 -20.60 27.44 -5.21
C GLN A 269 -22.05 26.96 -5.28
N THR A 270 -22.81 27.09 -4.18
CA THR A 270 -24.25 26.79 -4.15
C THR A 270 -25.08 28.01 -4.61
N HIS A 271 -26.31 27.73 -5.09
CA HIS A 271 -27.27 28.74 -5.52
C HIS A 271 -28.66 28.58 -4.86
N VAL A 272 -28.70 27.86 -3.73
CA VAL A 272 -29.96 27.43 -3.09
C VAL A 272 -30.17 27.99 -1.69
N TYR A 273 -29.13 28.53 -1.06
CA TYR A 273 -29.24 29.06 0.29
C TYR A 273 -29.50 30.58 0.28
N PRO A 274 -30.10 31.14 1.34
CA PRO A 274 -30.24 32.58 1.48
C PRO A 274 -28.88 33.28 1.32
N PHE A 275 -28.87 34.32 0.46
CA PHE A 275 -27.69 35.13 0.13
C PHE A 275 -26.66 34.45 -0.80
N ASP A 276 -26.91 33.23 -1.26
CA ASP A 276 -26.12 32.68 -2.35
C ASP A 276 -26.29 33.51 -3.61
N PRO A 277 -25.27 33.61 -4.47
CA PRO A 277 -25.41 34.22 -5.77
C PRO A 277 -26.43 33.42 -6.61
N PRO A 278 -27.26 34.08 -7.43
CA PRO A 278 -28.20 33.37 -8.30
C PRO A 278 -27.46 32.53 -9.34
N GLY A 279 -28.00 31.33 -9.68
CA GLY A 279 -27.47 30.44 -10.70
C GLY A 279 -28.57 29.64 -11.38
N GLU A 280 -28.27 29.08 -12.53
CA GLU A 280 -29.22 28.25 -13.31
C GLU A 280 -29.28 26.81 -12.76
N THR A 281 -28.24 26.38 -12.06
CA THR A 281 -28.12 25.05 -11.44
C THR A 281 -28.21 25.15 -9.90
N VAL A 282 -28.27 24.01 -9.21
CA VAL A 282 -28.22 23.99 -7.72
C VAL A 282 -26.84 24.34 -7.18
N ALA A 283 -25.79 24.06 -7.95
CA ALA A 283 -24.40 24.39 -7.62
C ALA A 283 -23.52 24.37 -8.87
N ASP A 284 -22.56 25.26 -8.92
CA ASP A 284 -21.41 25.18 -9.82
C ASP A 284 -20.24 24.54 -9.09
N PHE A 285 -19.51 23.65 -9.76
CA PHE A 285 -18.34 23.01 -9.18
C PHE A 285 -17.32 22.62 -10.24
N GLU A 286 -16.08 22.55 -9.82
CA GLU A 286 -14.99 21.97 -10.61
C GLU A 286 -14.34 20.84 -9.82
N MET A 287 -13.99 19.75 -10.49
CA MET A 287 -13.24 18.66 -9.89
C MET A 287 -11.75 18.94 -9.97
N GLN A 288 -11.01 18.50 -8.97
CA GLN A 288 -9.54 18.56 -8.99
C GLN A 288 -8.98 17.82 -10.21
N ASP A 289 -7.93 18.40 -10.80
CA ASP A 289 -7.21 17.81 -11.93
C ASP A 289 -5.99 17.02 -11.43
N ASN A 290 -6.24 16.06 -10.54
CA ASN A 290 -5.26 15.19 -9.91
C ASN A 290 -5.91 13.88 -9.48
N ALA A 291 -5.17 12.92 -8.93
CA ALA A 291 -5.73 11.64 -8.51
C ALA A 291 -6.92 11.79 -7.54
N SER A 292 -6.92 12.78 -6.64
CA SER A 292 -8.05 13.01 -5.73
C SER A 292 -9.34 13.33 -6.48
N GLY A 293 -9.28 14.05 -7.60
CA GLY A 293 -10.45 14.34 -8.42
C GLY A 293 -11.11 13.11 -9.07
N TRP A 294 -10.36 12.02 -9.25
CA TRP A 294 -10.89 10.75 -9.78
C TRP A 294 -11.26 9.75 -8.69
N PHE A 295 -10.53 9.72 -7.57
CA PHE A 295 -10.61 8.62 -6.61
C PHE A 295 -11.10 9.01 -5.22
N ALA A 296 -10.96 10.28 -4.79
CA ALA A 296 -11.43 10.72 -3.48
C ALA A 296 -12.92 11.03 -3.49
N THR A 297 -13.74 10.16 -2.89
CA THR A 297 -15.20 10.30 -2.93
C THR A 297 -15.80 10.89 -1.66
N GLY A 298 -15.21 10.65 -0.51
CA GLY A 298 -15.79 11.10 0.77
C GLY A 298 -14.82 11.03 1.93
N THR A 299 -15.34 11.22 3.13
CA THR A 299 -14.55 11.17 4.36
C THR A 299 -13.82 9.85 4.51
N TYR A 300 -12.60 9.94 5.01
CA TYR A 300 -11.74 8.80 5.31
C TYR A 300 -11.58 8.64 6.85
N PRO A 301 -11.15 7.47 7.34
CA PRO A 301 -10.98 7.22 8.76
C PRO A 301 -9.81 8.02 9.34
N HIS A 302 -10.09 9.10 10.06
CA HIS A 302 -9.07 10.02 10.60
C HIS A 302 -8.13 9.33 11.60
N ALA A 303 -8.62 8.44 12.47
CA ALA A 303 -7.76 7.70 13.41
C ALA A 303 -6.74 6.83 12.66
N THR A 304 -7.17 6.13 11.61
CA THR A 304 -6.28 5.36 10.73
C THR A 304 -5.30 6.26 9.99
N ALA A 305 -5.73 7.45 9.56
CA ALA A 305 -4.86 8.42 8.90
C ALA A 305 -3.77 8.95 9.84
N VAL A 306 -4.12 9.26 11.10
CA VAL A 306 -3.14 9.63 12.14
C VAL A 306 -2.13 8.52 12.38
N HIS A 307 -2.61 7.27 12.51
CA HIS A 307 -1.75 6.10 12.62
C HIS A 307 -0.77 6.03 11.45
N LEU A 308 -1.32 6.09 10.23
CA LEU A 308 -0.55 5.93 8.99
C LEU A 308 0.48 7.03 8.77
N ASP A 309 0.17 8.27 9.18
CA ASP A 309 1.12 9.39 9.14
C ASP A 309 2.42 9.07 9.91
N HIS A 310 2.29 8.53 11.12
CA HIS A 310 3.43 8.10 11.94
C HIS A 310 4.16 6.91 11.33
N SER A 311 3.43 5.92 10.82
CA SER A 311 4.02 4.72 10.23
C SER A 311 4.81 5.03 8.95
N LEU A 312 4.28 5.88 8.08
CA LEU A 312 4.98 6.31 6.87
C LEU A 312 6.27 7.08 7.20
N GLN A 313 6.25 7.96 8.21
CA GLN A 313 7.47 8.65 8.64
C GLN A 313 8.50 7.65 9.15
N TYR A 314 8.10 6.69 9.98
CA TYR A 314 8.98 5.64 10.50
C TYR A 314 9.63 4.82 9.37
N ILE A 315 8.85 4.43 8.34
CA ILE A 315 9.36 3.70 7.18
C ILE A 315 10.36 4.56 6.39
N LEU A 316 10.05 5.85 6.19
CA LEU A 316 10.93 6.79 5.49
C LEU A 316 12.25 7.04 6.26
N ASP A 317 12.21 7.08 7.59
CA ASP A 317 13.39 7.26 8.43
C ASP A 317 14.28 6.01 8.44
N LEU A 318 13.69 4.81 8.39
CA LEU A 318 14.43 3.56 8.21
C LEU A 318 15.03 3.44 6.81
N GLY A 319 14.26 3.81 5.79
CA GLY A 319 14.56 3.56 4.38
C GLY A 319 14.20 2.14 3.93
N VAL A 320 13.46 2.06 2.81
CA VAL A 320 12.95 0.79 2.27
C VAL A 320 14.09 -0.17 1.91
N ASP A 321 15.19 0.33 1.37
CA ASP A 321 16.36 -0.49 1.03
C ASP A 321 16.93 -1.21 2.26
N ARG A 322 17.01 -0.51 3.39
CA ARG A 322 17.50 -1.09 4.66
C ARG A 322 16.50 -2.09 5.24
N ILE A 323 15.21 -1.77 5.17
CA ILE A 323 14.13 -2.70 5.58
C ILE A 323 14.22 -3.98 4.75
N ASN A 324 14.34 -3.84 3.44
CA ASN A 324 14.45 -4.98 2.53
C ASN A 324 15.73 -5.79 2.77
N ALA A 325 16.88 -5.13 2.86
CA ALA A 325 18.14 -5.81 3.14
C ALA A 325 18.10 -6.61 4.46
N HIS A 326 17.52 -6.02 5.52
CA HIS A 326 17.31 -6.72 6.79
C HIS A 326 16.41 -7.94 6.64
N ALA A 327 15.23 -7.78 6.03
CA ALA A 327 14.28 -8.88 5.84
C ALA A 327 14.88 -10.02 4.99
N ARG A 328 15.68 -9.69 3.97
CA ARG A 328 16.37 -10.67 3.12
C ARG A 328 17.34 -11.55 3.91
N THR A 329 18.04 -11.04 4.91
CA THR A 329 18.92 -11.89 5.75
C THR A 329 18.13 -13.02 6.40
N LEU A 330 16.89 -12.74 6.82
CA LEU A 330 15.99 -13.72 7.46
C LEU A 330 15.38 -14.68 6.43
N THR A 331 14.86 -14.14 5.33
CA THR A 331 14.20 -14.95 4.30
C THR A 331 15.17 -15.82 3.51
N ASP A 332 16.40 -15.34 3.24
CA ASP A 332 17.41 -16.14 2.55
C ASP A 332 17.88 -17.34 3.41
N ARG A 333 17.92 -17.17 4.72
CA ARG A 333 18.14 -18.28 5.64
C ARG A 333 16.98 -19.30 5.58
N LEU A 334 15.75 -18.83 5.65
CA LEU A 334 14.58 -19.70 5.55
C LEU A 334 14.53 -20.47 4.23
N LYS A 335 14.83 -19.82 3.10
CA LYS A 335 14.89 -20.46 1.77
C LYS A 335 15.95 -21.56 1.69
N ARG A 336 17.06 -21.46 2.44
CA ARG A 336 18.10 -22.51 2.50
C ARG A 336 17.75 -23.64 3.45
N GLU A 337 17.21 -23.33 4.64
CA GLU A 337 17.08 -24.31 5.72
C GLU A 337 15.76 -25.09 5.66
N LEU A 338 14.67 -24.49 5.17
CA LEU A 338 13.38 -25.20 5.06
C LEU A 338 13.42 -26.42 4.14
N PRO A 339 14.08 -26.37 2.95
CA PRO A 339 14.24 -27.58 2.14
C PRO A 339 15.04 -28.68 2.84
N ALA A 340 16.07 -28.32 3.62
CA ALA A 340 16.84 -29.29 4.39
C ALA A 340 16.01 -30.00 5.49
N LEU A 341 14.93 -29.36 5.96
CA LEU A 341 13.94 -29.93 6.86
C LEU A 341 12.83 -30.71 6.13
N GLY A 342 12.88 -30.80 4.79
CA GLY A 342 11.91 -31.53 3.98
C GLY A 342 10.67 -30.71 3.58
N TYR A 343 10.69 -29.38 3.71
CA TYR A 343 9.59 -28.51 3.28
C TYR A 343 9.83 -27.97 1.87
N ASP A 344 8.84 -28.13 1.00
CA ASP A 344 8.90 -27.67 -0.39
C ASP A 344 8.66 -26.16 -0.48
N VAL A 345 9.74 -25.40 -0.63
CA VAL A 345 9.70 -23.92 -0.78
C VAL A 345 9.28 -23.59 -2.21
N VAL A 346 8.15 -22.89 -2.36
CA VAL A 346 7.63 -22.41 -3.65
C VAL A 346 7.94 -20.95 -3.94
N THR A 347 8.59 -20.26 -3.00
CA THR A 347 9.12 -18.91 -3.20
C THR A 347 10.36 -18.99 -4.09
N PRO A 348 10.42 -18.23 -5.20
CA PRO A 348 11.63 -18.14 -6.01
C PRO A 348 12.84 -17.70 -5.19
N LEU A 349 13.98 -18.35 -5.37
CA LEU A 349 15.18 -18.09 -4.57
C LEU A 349 15.66 -16.64 -4.71
N GLU A 350 15.55 -16.09 -5.91
CA GLU A 350 15.92 -14.71 -6.24
C GLU A 350 14.93 -13.65 -5.73
N SER A 351 13.73 -14.04 -5.31
CA SER A 351 12.72 -13.07 -4.85
C SER A 351 13.27 -12.20 -3.70
N PRO A 352 13.22 -10.86 -3.83
CA PRO A 352 13.63 -9.95 -2.76
C PRO A 352 12.53 -9.74 -1.71
N ALA A 353 11.32 -10.27 -1.96
CA ALA A 353 10.19 -10.04 -1.06
C ALA A 353 10.39 -10.68 0.31
N PRO A 354 9.93 -10.05 1.39
CA PRO A 354 9.97 -10.62 2.74
C PRO A 354 8.89 -11.70 2.94
N ILE A 355 8.79 -12.62 1.99
CA ILE A 355 7.79 -13.70 1.94
C ILE A 355 8.49 -15.01 1.62
N VAL A 356 8.30 -16.02 2.48
CA VAL A 356 8.71 -17.40 2.20
C VAL A 356 7.50 -18.31 2.39
N THR A 357 7.15 -19.06 1.36
CA THR A 357 6.01 -19.98 1.37
C THR A 357 6.48 -21.41 1.09
N CYS A 358 5.99 -22.32 1.93
CA CYS A 358 6.13 -23.75 1.72
C CYS A 358 4.78 -24.40 1.47
N VAL A 359 4.76 -25.40 0.61
CA VAL A 359 3.56 -26.19 0.29
C VAL A 359 3.74 -27.62 0.75
N PHE A 360 2.70 -28.19 1.33
CA PHE A 360 2.57 -29.63 1.59
C PHE A 360 1.15 -29.95 2.04
N GLU A 361 0.80 -31.21 1.95
CA GLU A 361 -0.52 -31.69 2.38
C GLU A 361 -0.67 -31.53 3.91
N ASN A 362 -1.85 -31.09 4.35
CA ASN A 362 -2.21 -30.96 5.77
C ASN A 362 -1.34 -30.00 6.60
N ALA A 363 -0.89 -28.89 6.02
CA ALA A 363 -0.04 -27.90 6.72
C ALA A 363 -0.62 -27.44 8.07
N ARG A 364 -1.94 -27.53 8.26
CA ARG A 364 -2.61 -27.18 9.54
C ARG A 364 -2.15 -28.04 10.73
N GLU A 365 -1.59 -29.22 10.49
CA GLU A 365 -1.03 -30.06 11.56
C GLU A 365 0.16 -29.42 12.30
N LEU A 366 0.77 -28.40 11.70
CA LEU A 366 1.82 -27.60 12.34
C LEU A 366 1.30 -26.65 13.42
N ALA A 367 0.01 -26.28 13.40
CA ALA A 367 -0.52 -25.22 14.25
C ALA A 367 -0.27 -25.46 15.76
N PRO A 368 -0.51 -26.65 16.35
CA PRO A 368 -0.26 -26.87 17.78
C PRO A 368 1.22 -26.71 18.16
N ARG A 369 2.15 -27.12 17.28
CA ARG A 369 3.60 -27.00 17.54
C ARG A 369 4.06 -25.55 17.48
N LEU A 370 3.55 -24.80 16.51
CA LEU A 370 3.84 -23.37 16.35
C LEU A 370 3.29 -22.57 17.54
N GLU A 371 2.08 -22.86 17.98
CA GLU A 371 1.44 -22.22 19.15
C GLU A 371 2.25 -22.51 20.44
N ALA A 372 2.60 -23.76 20.68
CA ALA A 372 3.40 -24.16 21.85
C ALA A 372 4.78 -23.49 21.86
N ALA A 373 5.37 -23.21 20.69
CA ALA A 373 6.64 -22.51 20.56
C ALA A 373 6.50 -20.96 20.58
N GLY A 374 5.29 -20.44 20.68
CA GLY A 374 5.02 -18.99 20.59
C GLY A 374 5.38 -18.40 19.22
N VAL A 375 5.19 -19.15 18.13
CA VAL A 375 5.47 -18.73 16.75
C VAL A 375 4.18 -18.42 16.02
N ARG A 376 4.08 -17.22 15.44
CA ARG A 376 2.95 -16.80 14.61
C ARG A 376 3.39 -16.68 13.14
N ILE A 377 2.76 -17.48 12.27
CA ILE A 377 2.85 -17.42 10.81
C ILE A 377 1.47 -17.65 10.20
N THR A 378 1.29 -17.38 8.90
CA THR A 378 0.08 -17.81 8.20
C THR A 378 0.14 -19.31 7.94
N VAL A 379 -0.88 -20.06 8.38
CA VAL A 379 -1.04 -21.48 8.06
C VAL A 379 -2.39 -21.71 7.38
N SER A 380 -2.38 -22.28 6.19
CA SER A 380 -3.54 -22.71 5.42
C SER A 380 -3.59 -24.24 5.34
N ARG A 381 -4.58 -24.81 4.62
CA ARG A 381 -4.72 -26.27 4.51
C ARG A 381 -3.47 -26.93 3.94
N HIS A 382 -2.91 -26.38 2.86
CA HIS A 382 -1.84 -27.01 2.07
C HIS A 382 -0.58 -26.13 1.97
N ARG A 383 -0.44 -25.11 2.81
CA ARG A 383 0.73 -24.25 2.83
C ARG A 383 0.88 -23.52 4.15
N PHE A 384 2.11 -23.09 4.44
CA PHE A 384 2.37 -22.02 5.39
C PHE A 384 3.21 -20.92 4.73
N ARG A 385 3.07 -19.70 5.23
CA ARG A 385 3.79 -18.52 4.75
C ARG A 385 4.42 -17.80 5.92
N VAL A 386 5.69 -17.46 5.78
CA VAL A 386 6.51 -16.72 6.77
C VAL A 386 6.79 -15.34 6.19
N THR A 387 6.51 -14.30 6.97
CA THR A 387 6.67 -12.91 6.54
C THR A 387 7.28 -12.05 7.65
N PRO A 388 8.63 -12.10 7.81
CA PRO A 388 9.36 -11.31 8.81
C PRO A 388 9.35 -9.82 8.46
N SER A 389 9.45 -8.97 9.48
CA SER A 389 9.50 -7.52 9.34
C SER A 389 10.60 -6.91 10.21
N VAL A 390 10.61 -5.59 10.30
CA VAL A 390 11.64 -4.75 10.94
C VAL A 390 12.00 -5.14 12.38
N PHE A 391 11.11 -5.78 13.10
CA PHE A 391 11.31 -6.18 14.49
C PHE A 391 11.78 -7.63 14.68
N ASN A 392 11.85 -8.43 13.60
CA ASN A 392 12.29 -9.82 13.68
C ASN A 392 13.82 -9.93 13.61
N GLY A 393 14.37 -10.82 14.41
CA GLY A 393 15.77 -11.19 14.40
C GLY A 393 16.02 -12.65 14.01
N MET A 394 17.27 -13.07 13.99
CA MET A 394 17.65 -14.46 13.70
C MET A 394 17.08 -15.44 14.74
N GLU A 395 16.91 -15.00 15.97
CA GLU A 395 16.30 -15.79 17.06
C GLU A 395 14.83 -16.17 16.75
N ASP A 396 14.08 -15.33 16.04
CA ASP A 396 12.71 -15.66 15.59
C ASP A 396 12.74 -16.76 14.51
N VAL A 397 13.74 -16.71 13.61
CA VAL A 397 13.96 -17.74 12.59
C VAL A 397 14.38 -19.06 13.25
N ASP A 398 15.32 -19.02 14.22
CA ASP A 398 15.74 -20.21 14.98
C ASP A 398 14.55 -20.89 15.66
N ARG A 399 13.71 -20.09 16.31
CA ARG A 399 12.51 -20.58 16.99
C ARG A 399 11.53 -21.23 16.03
N LEU A 400 11.30 -20.60 14.88
CA LEU A 400 10.44 -21.16 13.83
C LEU A 400 10.98 -22.50 13.32
N LEU A 401 12.26 -22.57 12.96
CA LEU A 401 12.90 -23.79 12.44
C LEU A 401 12.88 -24.92 13.48
N ALA A 402 13.14 -24.60 14.76
CA ALA A 402 13.02 -25.57 15.84
C ALA A 402 11.58 -26.06 16.03
N ALA A 403 10.58 -25.16 15.96
CA ALA A 403 9.18 -25.53 16.07
C ALA A 403 8.70 -26.39 14.88
N LEU A 404 9.17 -26.11 13.67
CA LEU A 404 8.85 -26.90 12.49
C LEU A 404 9.53 -28.30 12.55
N GLY A 405 10.82 -28.37 12.90
CA GLY A 405 11.62 -29.59 12.88
C GLY A 405 11.58 -30.31 11.52
N PRO A 406 12.21 -31.49 11.41
CA PRO A 406 12.11 -32.30 10.20
C PRO A 406 10.65 -32.66 9.89
N ARG A 407 10.28 -32.53 8.61
CA ARG A 407 8.97 -32.97 8.14
C ARG A 407 8.85 -34.48 8.33
N ARG A 408 7.83 -34.91 9.05
CA ARG A 408 7.49 -36.34 9.13
C ARG A 408 6.83 -36.75 7.82
N THR A 409 7.37 -37.77 7.20
CA THR A 409 6.80 -38.40 5.97
C THR A 409 5.50 -39.09 6.26
#